data_a0ed4d80ef9a853260f39b8731f26fb3
#
_entry.id   a0ed4d80ef9a853260f39b8731f26fb3
#
_cell.length_a   1.000
_cell.length_b   1.000
_cell.length_c   1.000
_cell.angle_alpha   90.00
_cell.angle_beta   90.00
_cell.angle_gamma   90.00
#
_symmetry.space_group_name_H-M   'P 1'
#
loop_
_entity.id
_entity.type
_entity.pdbx_description
1 polymer ?
#
loop_
_entity_poly.entity_id
_entity_poly.type
_entity_poly.pdbx_seq_one_letter_code
_entity_poly.pdbx_strand_id
1 'polypeptide(L)'
;MLFRSIRLLAIPASKRNGLIPEVPTFAEIGLPSITVASYWITTFAPRGTPKAIVDSLNAEIRRIAKTADYKTLLERQGLTPSELTPDEIDARVKKDLAYWQSTIKPLGIRAD
;
A
#
# COMPACT_ATOMS: atom_id res chain seq x y z
N MET A 1 -22.05 7.48 -9.66
CA MET A 1 -20.66 7.61 -9.31
C MET A 1 -20.30 9.05 -8.98
N LEU A 2 -19.69 9.26 -7.83
CA LEU A 2 -19.67 10.49 -7.02
C LEU A 2 -18.73 11.63 -7.47
N PHE A 3 -18.28 11.71 -8.72
CA PHE A 3 -17.27 12.70 -9.13
C PHE A 3 -17.79 13.83 -10.01
N ARG A 4 -19.05 14.25 -9.82
CA ARG A 4 -19.54 15.44 -10.56
C ARG A 4 -18.82 16.75 -10.21
N SER A 5 -18.11 16.78 -9.07
CA SER A 5 -17.44 17.99 -8.56
C SER A 5 -15.92 17.83 -8.36
N ILE A 6 -15.34 16.66 -8.64
CA ILE A 6 -13.91 16.39 -8.44
C ILE A 6 -13.34 15.79 -9.72
N ARG A 7 -12.21 16.34 -10.18
CA ARG A 7 -11.41 15.77 -11.27
C ARG A 7 -10.18 15.10 -10.69
N LEU A 8 -10.01 13.79 -10.91
CA LEU A 8 -8.79 13.07 -10.59
C LEU A 8 -7.69 13.48 -11.58
N LEU A 9 -6.53 13.89 -11.07
CA LEU A 9 -5.41 14.35 -11.87
C LEU A 9 -4.34 13.26 -12.04
N ALA A 10 -4.01 12.55 -10.96
CA ALA A 10 -3.06 11.44 -10.95
C ALA A 10 -3.20 10.61 -9.66
N ILE A 11 -2.63 9.40 -9.66
CA ILE A 11 -2.60 8.50 -8.51
C ILE A 11 -1.17 8.16 -8.08
N PRO A 12 -0.88 7.98 -6.76
CA PRO A 12 0.44 7.61 -6.24
C PRO A 12 0.65 6.09 -6.31
N ALA A 13 0.69 5.53 -7.51
CA ALA A 13 0.87 4.11 -7.74
C ALA A 13 1.94 3.85 -8.80
N SER A 14 2.53 2.65 -8.81
CA SER A 14 3.49 2.24 -9.84
C SER A 14 2.85 1.91 -11.18
N LYS A 15 1.55 1.62 -11.18
CA LYS A 15 0.73 1.33 -12.37
C LYS A 15 -0.63 1.98 -12.24
N ARG A 16 -1.29 2.25 -13.38
CA ARG A 16 -2.67 2.76 -13.41
C ARG A 16 -3.61 1.77 -12.72
N ASN A 17 -4.64 2.31 -12.08
CA ASN A 17 -5.69 1.51 -11.47
C ASN A 17 -6.69 1.07 -12.54
N GLY A 18 -7.03 -0.24 -12.59
CA GLY A 18 -7.96 -0.79 -13.57
C GLY A 18 -9.40 -0.27 -13.46
N LEU A 19 -9.79 0.30 -12.31
CA LEU A 19 -11.11 0.92 -12.12
C LEU A 19 -11.20 2.34 -12.68
N ILE A 20 -10.05 3.00 -12.89
CA ILE A 20 -9.91 4.37 -13.40
C ILE A 20 -8.73 4.46 -14.37
N PRO A 21 -8.73 3.69 -15.46
CA PRO A 21 -7.57 3.54 -16.34
C PRO A 21 -7.18 4.83 -17.07
N GLU A 22 -8.08 5.79 -17.14
CA GLU A 22 -7.86 7.12 -17.71
C GLU A 22 -7.01 8.02 -16.82
N VAL A 23 -6.91 7.73 -15.51
CA VAL A 23 -6.13 8.55 -14.57
C VAL A 23 -4.67 8.09 -14.59
N PRO A 24 -3.72 8.96 -14.94
CA PRO A 24 -2.31 8.62 -14.96
C PRO A 24 -1.73 8.45 -13.55
N THR A 25 -0.59 7.78 -13.44
CA THR A 25 0.21 7.79 -12.21
C THR A 25 1.02 9.08 -12.11
N PHE A 26 1.46 9.44 -10.89
CA PHE A 26 2.37 10.59 -10.72
C PHE A 26 3.68 10.43 -11.49
N ALA A 27 4.19 9.21 -11.65
CA ALA A 27 5.38 8.94 -12.43
C ALA A 27 5.18 9.29 -13.92
N GLU A 28 4.01 8.98 -14.51
CA GLU A 28 3.68 9.29 -15.91
C GLU A 28 3.56 10.79 -16.19
N ILE A 29 3.25 11.59 -15.18
CA ILE A 29 3.18 13.06 -15.30
C ILE A 29 4.45 13.77 -14.82
N GLY A 30 5.58 13.05 -14.67
CA GLY A 30 6.89 13.61 -14.34
C GLY A 30 7.16 13.84 -12.86
N LEU A 31 6.37 13.25 -11.95
CA LEU A 31 6.51 13.37 -10.49
C LEU A 31 6.74 12.01 -9.81
N PRO A 32 7.78 11.24 -10.18
CA PRO A 32 7.98 9.88 -9.69
C PRO A 32 8.21 9.78 -8.18
N SER A 33 8.70 10.84 -7.53
CA SER A 33 8.92 10.88 -6.08
C SER A 33 7.63 10.75 -5.27
N ILE A 34 6.47 11.12 -5.82
CA ILE A 34 5.17 11.05 -5.13
C ILE A 34 4.62 9.61 -5.10
N THR A 35 5.17 8.70 -5.89
CA THR A 35 4.76 7.27 -5.91
C THR A 35 4.93 6.58 -4.55
N VAL A 36 5.80 7.10 -3.69
CA VAL A 36 6.04 6.55 -2.33
C VAL A 36 4.87 6.79 -1.37
N ALA A 37 4.01 7.77 -1.65
CA ALA A 37 2.84 8.11 -0.82
C ALA A 37 1.66 7.11 -0.95
N SER A 38 1.88 5.93 -1.52
CA SER A 38 0.84 4.91 -1.65
C SER A 38 0.41 4.38 -0.28
N TYR A 39 -0.89 4.46 -0.01
CA TYR A 39 -1.50 3.86 1.18
C TYR A 39 -1.47 2.34 1.09
N TRP A 40 -1.09 1.68 2.17
CA TRP A 40 -1.12 0.22 2.28
C TRP A 40 -1.47 -0.22 3.71
N ILE A 41 -2.05 -1.40 3.84
CA ILE A 41 -2.46 -1.98 5.11
C ILE A 41 -1.75 -3.32 5.28
N THR A 42 -1.30 -3.59 6.49
CA THR A 42 -0.72 -4.89 6.86
C THR A 42 -1.08 -5.28 8.29
N THR A 43 -0.86 -6.54 8.61
CA THR A 43 -1.06 -7.08 9.96
C THR A 43 0.30 -7.36 10.58
N PHE A 44 0.47 -6.98 11.85
CA PHE A 44 1.67 -7.25 12.63
C PHE A 44 1.38 -8.26 13.74
N ALA A 45 2.37 -9.09 14.04
CA ALA A 45 2.39 -9.94 15.23
C ALA A 45 3.23 -9.28 16.34
N PRO A 46 2.97 -9.56 17.62
CA PRO A 46 3.81 -9.12 18.72
C PRO A 46 5.26 -9.57 18.53
N ARG A 47 6.20 -8.75 19.04
CA ARG A 47 7.62 -9.11 19.01
C ARG A 47 7.85 -10.41 19.78
N GLY A 48 8.62 -11.33 19.19
CA GLY A 48 8.92 -12.64 19.77
C GLY A 48 7.92 -13.73 19.40
N THR A 49 6.89 -13.43 18.57
CA THR A 49 6.05 -14.49 18.01
C THR A 49 6.92 -15.49 17.24
N PRO A 50 6.80 -16.80 17.51
CA PRO A 50 7.58 -17.83 16.82
C PRO A 50 7.42 -17.72 15.30
N LYS A 51 8.53 -17.83 14.57
CA LYS A 51 8.55 -17.70 13.10
C LYS A 51 7.55 -18.66 12.43
N ALA A 52 7.42 -19.88 12.90
CA ALA A 52 6.48 -20.86 12.35
C ALA A 52 5.02 -20.38 12.40
N ILE A 53 4.63 -19.62 13.43
CA ILE A 53 3.29 -19.05 13.55
C ILE A 53 3.12 -17.91 12.54
N VAL A 54 4.10 -17.03 12.44
CA VAL A 54 4.08 -15.92 11.46
C VAL A 54 3.99 -16.45 10.04
N ASP A 55 4.79 -17.46 9.69
CA ASP A 55 4.79 -18.09 8.37
C ASP A 55 3.45 -18.76 8.06
N SER A 56 2.87 -19.47 9.03
CA SER A 56 1.56 -20.13 8.88
C SER A 56 0.44 -19.09 8.63
N LEU A 57 0.41 -18.01 9.41
CA LEU A 57 -0.56 -16.93 9.23
C LEU A 57 -0.39 -16.22 7.88
N ASN A 58 0.85 -15.94 7.47
CA ASN A 58 1.12 -15.35 6.18
C ASN A 58 0.67 -16.25 5.02
N ALA A 59 0.94 -17.56 5.11
CA ALA A 59 0.49 -18.52 4.12
C ALA A 59 -1.04 -18.52 3.97
N GLU A 60 -1.77 -18.49 5.08
CA GLU A 60 -3.22 -18.47 5.08
C GLU A 60 -3.79 -17.14 4.55
N ILE A 61 -3.24 -16.00 4.95
CA ILE A 61 -3.61 -14.69 4.42
C ILE A 61 -3.40 -14.65 2.90
N ARG A 62 -2.27 -15.17 2.41
CA ARG A 62 -1.99 -15.23 0.96
C ARG A 62 -2.95 -16.17 0.23
N ARG A 63 -3.37 -17.27 0.87
CA ARG A 63 -4.38 -18.17 0.31
C ARG A 63 -5.73 -17.45 0.15
N ILE A 64 -6.16 -16.72 1.19
CA ILE A 64 -7.40 -15.92 1.17
C ILE A 64 -7.30 -14.80 0.11
N ALA A 65 -6.16 -14.13 0.02
CA ALA A 65 -5.92 -13.03 -0.92
C ALA A 65 -6.10 -13.44 -2.41
N LYS A 66 -5.99 -14.74 -2.70
CA LYS A 66 -6.19 -15.29 -4.06
C LYS A 66 -7.65 -15.60 -4.39
N THR A 67 -8.54 -15.65 -3.40
CA THR A 67 -9.95 -15.96 -3.62
C THR A 67 -10.66 -14.81 -4.36
N ALA A 68 -11.63 -15.17 -5.21
CA ALA A 68 -12.41 -14.20 -5.98
C ALA A 68 -13.21 -13.25 -5.07
N ASP A 69 -13.80 -13.79 -4.00
CA ASP A 69 -14.60 -13.01 -3.05
C ASP A 69 -13.78 -11.93 -2.37
N TYR A 70 -12.57 -12.28 -1.92
CA TYR A 70 -11.68 -11.32 -1.27
C TYR A 70 -11.17 -10.24 -2.24
N LYS A 71 -10.83 -10.62 -3.46
CA LYS A 71 -10.45 -9.67 -4.52
C LYS A 71 -11.59 -8.70 -4.80
N THR A 72 -12.81 -9.19 -4.98
CA THR A 72 -13.99 -8.35 -5.20
C THR A 72 -14.26 -7.40 -4.02
N LEU A 73 -14.08 -7.89 -2.79
CA LEU A 73 -14.22 -7.04 -1.59
C LEU A 73 -13.21 -5.89 -1.58
N LEU A 74 -11.94 -6.18 -1.86
CA LEU A 74 -10.89 -5.15 -1.90
C LEU A 74 -11.08 -4.17 -3.06
N GLU A 75 -11.44 -4.64 -4.25
CA GLU A 75 -11.71 -3.78 -5.40
C GLU A 75 -12.81 -2.75 -5.12
N ARG A 76 -13.87 -3.13 -4.40
CA ARG A 76 -14.93 -2.19 -3.96
C ARG A 76 -14.40 -1.07 -3.07
N GLN A 77 -13.30 -1.31 -2.38
CA GLN A 77 -12.62 -0.33 -1.52
C GLN A 77 -11.45 0.38 -2.22
N GLY A 78 -11.23 0.11 -3.52
CA GLY A 78 -10.11 0.66 -4.26
C GLY A 78 -8.75 0.07 -3.86
N LEU A 79 -8.75 -1.09 -3.20
CA LEU A 79 -7.55 -1.77 -2.74
C LEU A 79 -7.19 -2.94 -3.65
N THR A 80 -5.92 -3.33 -3.64
CA THR A 80 -5.39 -4.49 -4.36
C THR A 80 -4.76 -5.46 -3.37
N PRO A 81 -5.05 -6.78 -3.46
CA PRO A 81 -4.41 -7.75 -2.59
C PRO A 81 -2.89 -7.77 -2.80
N SER A 82 -2.15 -7.93 -1.71
CA SER A 82 -0.70 -8.09 -1.71
C SER A 82 -0.32 -9.52 -1.36
N GLU A 83 0.70 -10.05 -2.05
CA GLU A 83 1.23 -11.39 -1.80
C GLU A 83 2.64 -11.34 -1.18
N LEU A 84 3.00 -10.25 -0.52
CA LEU A 84 4.31 -10.08 0.10
C LEU A 84 4.54 -11.08 1.23
N THR A 85 5.78 -11.54 1.34
CA THR A 85 6.28 -12.32 2.47
C THR A 85 6.51 -11.43 3.68
N PRO A 86 6.64 -11.98 4.92
CA PRO A 86 6.97 -11.20 6.10
C PRO A 86 8.27 -10.39 5.94
N ASP A 87 9.30 -10.97 5.33
CA ASP A 87 10.59 -10.27 5.11
C ASP A 87 10.46 -9.11 4.12
N GLU A 88 9.65 -9.26 3.07
CA GLU A 88 9.38 -8.18 2.11
C GLU A 88 8.55 -7.06 2.75
N ILE A 89 7.61 -7.40 3.66
CA ILE A 89 6.86 -6.40 4.43
C ILE A 89 7.79 -5.65 5.37
N ASP A 90 8.68 -6.34 6.09
CA ASP A 90 9.66 -5.72 6.98
C ASP A 90 10.60 -4.76 6.23
N ALA A 91 11.10 -5.20 5.07
CA ALA A 91 11.93 -4.35 4.20
C ALA A 91 11.16 -3.08 3.73
N ARG A 92 9.87 -3.23 3.39
CA ARG A 92 9.01 -2.11 3.01
C ARG A 92 8.81 -1.12 4.16
N VAL A 93 8.49 -1.63 5.37
CA VAL A 93 8.34 -0.79 6.57
C VAL A 93 9.60 0.03 6.83
N LYS A 94 10.77 -0.61 6.77
CA LYS A 94 12.07 0.07 6.96
C LYS A 94 12.30 1.16 5.92
N LYS A 95 12.02 0.88 4.67
CA LYS A 95 12.15 1.83 3.56
C LYS A 95 11.21 3.02 3.74
N ASP A 96 9.94 2.77 4.03
CA ASP A 96 8.94 3.82 4.19
C ASP A 96 9.25 4.67 5.42
N LEU A 97 9.69 4.06 6.53
CA LEU A 97 10.11 4.77 7.73
C LEU A 97 11.29 5.73 7.44
N ALA A 98 12.33 5.25 6.77
CA ALA A 98 13.48 6.08 6.39
C ALA A 98 13.05 7.25 5.48
N TYR A 99 12.20 6.99 4.49
CA TYR A 99 11.68 8.01 3.60
C TYR A 99 10.90 9.09 4.37
N TRP A 100 9.94 8.69 5.20
CA TRP A 100 9.11 9.63 5.94
C TRP A 100 9.91 10.41 6.98
N GLN A 101 10.87 9.78 7.65
CA GLN A 101 11.77 10.47 8.56
C GLN A 101 12.57 11.57 7.85
N SER A 102 13.13 11.27 6.66
CA SER A 102 13.88 12.26 5.89
C SER A 102 12.99 13.38 5.34
N THR A 103 11.71 13.11 5.09
CA THR A 103 10.77 14.07 4.53
C THR A 103 10.15 14.96 5.62
N ILE A 104 9.72 14.38 6.74
CA ILE A 104 8.96 15.09 7.78
C ILE A 104 9.89 15.85 8.73
N LYS A 105 11.04 15.27 9.08
CA LYS A 105 11.96 15.87 10.05
C LYS A 105 12.41 17.31 9.69
N PRO A 106 12.77 17.62 8.43
CA PRO A 106 13.13 18.98 8.03
C PRO A 106 11.99 20.00 8.13
N LEU A 107 10.74 19.52 8.11
CA LEU A 107 9.54 20.36 8.16
C LEU A 107 9.15 20.77 9.59
N GLY A 108 9.86 20.26 10.62
CA GLY A 108 9.57 20.56 12.03
C GLY A 108 8.21 20.04 12.51
N ILE A 109 7.56 19.16 11.77
CA ILE A 109 6.27 18.58 12.13
C ILE A 109 6.48 17.61 13.29
N ARG A 110 5.72 17.81 14.38
CA ARG A 110 5.69 16.94 15.56
C ARG A 110 4.28 16.40 15.71
N ALA A 111 4.17 15.14 16.10
CA ALA A 111 2.91 14.59 16.62
C ALA A 111 2.82 14.96 18.10
N ASP A 112 1.80 15.68 18.48
CA ASP A 112 1.46 15.96 19.89
C ASP A 112 0.86 14.72 20.55
#